data_4998cfd6b98382de646b1e1a17edfabf
#
_entry.id   4998cfd6b98382de646b1e1a17edfabf
#
_cell.length_a   1.000
_cell.length_b   1.000
_cell.length_c   1.000
_cell.angle_alpha   90.00
_cell.angle_beta   90.00
_cell.angle_gamma   90.00
#
_symmetry.space_group_name_H-M   'P 1'
#
loop_
_entity.id
_entity.type
_entity.pdbx_description
1 polymer ?
#
loop_
_entity_poly.entity_id
_entity_poly.type
_entity_poly.pdbx_seq_one_letter_code
_entity_poly.pdbx_strand_id
1 'polypeptide(L)'
;MPSSVEIFFSYAHGDEKETGESREKMIHEIYNSLLNDGYHVVRDKYDLGYTGQITKFMNRIGEGHLVIVGISDKYLKSEYCMYELLEIFRNSKGQEEDFTKRIIPLRVEDNLSLKTPEGKQVYIDHWNKRIDEAEASVKNNPDSIGPKRIEWLKRYREIKNELDDMLELFSDINTLTKE
;
A
#
# COMPACT_ATOMS: atom_id res chain seq x y z
N MET A 1 -30.35 -8.11 -5.06
CA MET A 1 -29.39 -7.88 -6.14
C MET A 1 -28.02 -8.24 -5.56
N PRO A 2 -27.17 -9.04 -6.21
CA PRO A 2 -25.83 -9.25 -5.68
C PRO A 2 -25.14 -7.89 -5.59
N SER A 3 -24.53 -7.59 -4.45
CA SER A 3 -23.70 -6.42 -4.26
C SER A 3 -22.62 -6.43 -5.34
N SER A 4 -22.56 -5.39 -6.16
CA SER A 4 -21.54 -5.29 -7.19
C SER A 4 -20.18 -5.27 -6.48
N VAL A 5 -19.30 -6.21 -6.85
CA VAL A 5 -17.93 -6.23 -6.36
C VAL A 5 -17.28 -4.90 -6.73
N GLU A 6 -16.77 -4.19 -5.75
CA GLU A 6 -15.93 -3.01 -5.99
C GLU A 6 -14.47 -3.43 -6.00
N ILE A 7 -13.72 -2.87 -6.95
CA ILE A 7 -12.29 -3.08 -7.07
C ILE A 7 -11.59 -1.77 -6.71
N PHE A 8 -10.73 -1.83 -5.72
CA PHE A 8 -9.94 -0.68 -5.30
C PHE A 8 -8.50 -0.78 -5.77
N PHE A 9 -7.92 0.34 -6.21
CA PHE A 9 -6.52 0.43 -6.58
C PHE A 9 -5.74 1.21 -5.55
N SER A 10 -4.76 0.56 -4.91
CA SER A 10 -3.75 1.19 -4.06
C SER A 10 -2.39 1.12 -4.77
N TYR A 11 -1.80 2.27 -5.10
CA TYR A 11 -0.50 2.36 -5.76
C TYR A 11 0.17 3.71 -5.49
N ALA A 12 1.50 3.75 -5.56
CA ALA A 12 2.23 5.00 -5.47
C ALA A 12 2.14 5.77 -6.79
N HIS A 13 1.68 7.01 -6.71
CA HIS A 13 1.62 7.90 -7.86
C HIS A 13 3.02 8.18 -8.42
N GLY A 14 3.09 8.37 -9.75
CA GLY A 14 4.32 8.63 -10.46
C GLY A 14 5.05 9.87 -9.93
N ASP A 15 6.34 9.82 -10.03
CA ASP A 15 7.20 10.97 -10.05
C ASP A 15 7.49 11.29 -11.54
N GLU A 16 8.05 12.44 -11.81
CA GLU A 16 8.38 12.90 -13.18
C GLU A 16 9.47 12.05 -13.87
N LYS A 17 9.77 10.86 -13.34
CA LYS A 17 10.75 9.95 -13.93
C LYS A 17 10.06 8.97 -14.88
N GLU A 18 10.77 8.58 -15.92
CA GLU A 18 10.33 7.64 -16.95
C GLU A 18 9.74 6.35 -16.36
N THR A 19 10.30 5.85 -15.27
CA THR A 19 9.78 4.68 -14.52
C THR A 19 8.42 4.95 -13.87
N GLY A 20 8.17 6.17 -13.41
CA GLY A 20 6.88 6.60 -12.85
C GLY A 20 5.78 6.62 -13.89
N GLU A 21 6.07 7.17 -15.05
CA GLU A 21 5.13 7.20 -16.19
C GLU A 21 4.76 5.80 -16.67
N SER A 22 5.73 4.89 -16.75
CA SER A 22 5.48 3.49 -17.13
C SER A 22 4.57 2.76 -16.15
N ARG A 23 4.76 2.98 -14.84
CA ARG A 23 3.89 2.42 -13.80
C ARG A 23 2.46 2.96 -13.89
N GLU A 24 2.32 4.27 -14.00
CA GLU A 24 0.99 4.90 -14.11
C GLU A 24 0.26 4.46 -15.37
N LYS A 25 0.97 4.29 -16.48
CA LYS A 25 0.41 3.78 -17.72
C LYS A 25 -0.15 2.36 -17.55
N MET A 26 0.64 1.47 -16.95
CA MET A 26 0.18 0.09 -16.67
C MET A 26 -1.08 0.07 -15.80
N ILE A 27 -1.08 0.82 -14.70
CA ILE A 27 -2.24 0.92 -13.81
C ILE A 27 -3.45 1.48 -14.55
N HIS A 28 -3.24 2.48 -15.42
CA HIS A 28 -4.29 3.10 -16.20
C HIS A 28 -4.90 2.15 -17.25
N GLU A 29 -4.07 1.34 -17.90
CA GLU A 29 -4.52 0.32 -18.86
C GLU A 29 -5.39 -0.74 -18.17
N ILE A 30 -4.96 -1.25 -17.02
CA ILE A 30 -5.73 -2.22 -16.23
C ILE A 30 -7.05 -1.60 -15.74
N TYR A 31 -6.99 -0.38 -15.22
CA TYR A 31 -8.17 0.34 -14.76
C TYR A 31 -9.22 0.49 -15.87
N ASN A 32 -8.80 0.92 -17.06
CA ASN A 32 -9.70 1.08 -18.20
C ASN A 32 -10.27 -0.26 -18.68
N SER A 33 -9.46 -1.32 -18.67
CA SER A 33 -9.94 -2.65 -19.03
C SER A 33 -11.05 -3.12 -18.09
N LEU A 34 -10.85 -2.99 -16.78
CA LEU A 34 -11.85 -3.37 -15.79
C LEU A 34 -13.15 -2.55 -15.90
N LEU A 35 -13.03 -1.24 -16.16
CA LEU A 35 -14.21 -0.40 -16.41
C LEU A 35 -14.97 -0.83 -17.66
N ASN A 36 -14.26 -1.16 -18.75
CA ASN A 36 -14.87 -1.63 -20.00
C ASN A 36 -15.56 -2.97 -19.81
N ASP A 37 -15.05 -3.82 -18.93
CA ASP A 37 -15.66 -5.09 -18.55
C ASP A 37 -16.85 -4.95 -17.57
N GLY A 38 -17.17 -3.70 -17.19
CA GLY A 38 -18.33 -3.37 -16.37
C GLY A 38 -18.10 -3.48 -14.85
N TYR A 39 -16.86 -3.59 -14.40
CA TYR A 39 -16.54 -3.55 -12.97
C TYR A 39 -16.63 -2.14 -12.40
N HIS A 40 -17.07 -2.04 -11.16
CA HIS A 40 -16.99 -0.79 -10.41
C HIS A 40 -15.59 -0.65 -9.80
N VAL A 41 -14.80 0.28 -10.34
CA VAL A 41 -13.40 0.47 -9.95
C VAL A 41 -13.21 1.82 -9.29
N VAL A 42 -12.61 1.83 -8.10
CA VAL A 42 -12.35 3.02 -7.30
C VAL A 42 -10.85 3.28 -7.27
N ARG A 43 -10.44 4.50 -7.58
CA ARG A 43 -9.05 4.96 -7.49
C ARG A 43 -8.88 5.91 -6.32
N ASP A 44 -7.78 5.72 -5.57
CA ASP A 44 -7.42 6.55 -4.43
C ASP A 44 -7.35 8.06 -4.78
N LYS A 45 -6.72 8.42 -5.89
CA LYS A 45 -6.38 9.82 -6.20
C LYS A 45 -7.57 10.71 -6.60
N TYR A 46 -8.60 10.16 -7.21
CA TYR A 46 -9.66 10.96 -7.85
C TYR A 46 -11.00 10.88 -7.15
N ASP A 47 -11.26 9.79 -6.45
CA ASP A 47 -12.58 9.51 -5.90
C ASP A 47 -12.66 9.71 -4.39
N LEU A 48 -11.50 9.86 -3.72
CA LEU A 48 -11.42 9.80 -2.28
C LEU A 48 -10.58 10.97 -1.72
N GLY A 49 -11.21 11.86 -0.98
CA GLY A 49 -10.49 12.84 -0.15
C GLY A 49 -9.70 12.11 0.95
N TYR A 50 -8.47 12.55 1.15
CA TYR A 50 -7.45 12.02 2.06
C TYR A 50 -7.96 11.48 3.42
N THR A 51 -7.46 10.33 3.84
CA THR A 51 -7.54 9.69 5.18
C THR A 51 -8.88 9.26 5.75
N GLY A 52 -9.96 10.00 5.57
CA GLY A 52 -11.28 9.63 6.13
C GLY A 52 -11.98 8.51 5.36
N GLN A 53 -11.53 8.24 4.16
CA GLN A 53 -12.20 7.34 3.23
C GLN A 53 -11.54 5.95 3.21
N ILE A 54 -10.24 5.84 3.54
CA ILE A 54 -9.59 4.53 3.70
C ILE A 54 -10.30 3.73 4.79
N THR A 55 -10.59 4.34 5.93
CA THR A 55 -11.33 3.67 7.01
C THR A 55 -12.73 3.23 6.56
N LYS A 56 -13.43 4.08 5.78
CA LYS A 56 -14.73 3.72 5.20
C LYS A 56 -14.62 2.59 4.18
N PHE A 57 -13.59 2.63 3.35
CA PHE A 57 -13.32 1.59 2.37
C PHE A 57 -12.93 0.28 3.05
N MET A 58 -12.07 0.32 4.09
CA MET A 58 -11.67 -0.84 4.88
C MET A 58 -12.87 -1.56 5.52
N ASN A 59 -13.85 -0.80 6.01
CA ASN A 59 -15.10 -1.36 6.52
C ASN A 59 -15.92 -2.06 5.42
N ARG A 60 -15.75 -1.64 4.16
CA ARG A 60 -16.43 -2.24 2.99
C ARG A 60 -15.70 -3.46 2.42
N ILE A 61 -14.38 -3.61 2.62
CA ILE A 61 -13.62 -4.79 2.20
C ILE A 61 -14.22 -6.08 2.81
N GLY A 62 -14.82 -6.00 4.01
CA GLY A 62 -15.57 -7.09 4.63
C GLY A 62 -16.74 -7.61 3.78
N GLU A 63 -17.20 -6.87 2.78
CA GLU A 63 -18.41 -7.16 2.00
C GLU A 63 -18.14 -7.79 0.61
N GLY A 64 -16.94 -8.31 0.35
CA GLY A 64 -16.60 -8.96 -0.92
C GLY A 64 -15.90 -8.10 -1.95
N HIS A 65 -15.28 -7.02 -1.50
CA HIS A 65 -14.50 -6.12 -2.36
C HIS A 65 -13.06 -6.61 -2.55
N LEU A 66 -12.44 -6.23 -3.66
CA LEU A 66 -11.07 -6.59 -4.03
C LEU A 66 -10.16 -5.36 -4.01
N VAL A 67 -8.90 -5.56 -3.63
CA VAL A 67 -7.86 -4.50 -3.68
C VAL A 67 -6.76 -4.95 -4.63
N ILE A 68 -6.50 -4.16 -5.67
CA ILE A 68 -5.31 -4.32 -6.51
C ILE A 68 -4.23 -3.41 -5.93
N VAL A 69 -3.12 -4.01 -5.52
CA VAL A 69 -1.97 -3.31 -4.95
C VAL A 69 -0.84 -3.24 -5.98
N GLY A 70 -0.56 -2.04 -6.48
CA GLY A 70 0.56 -1.79 -7.39
C GLY A 70 1.89 -1.69 -6.65
N ILE A 71 2.62 -2.80 -6.55
CA ILE A 71 3.85 -2.91 -5.77
C ILE A 71 5.02 -2.32 -6.55
N SER A 72 5.64 -1.29 -5.99
CA SER A 72 6.86 -0.64 -6.48
C SER A 72 7.78 -0.28 -5.33
N ASP A 73 9.04 0.06 -5.62
CA ASP A 73 9.97 0.59 -4.62
C ASP A 73 9.39 1.83 -3.93
N LYS A 74 8.80 2.73 -4.72
CA LYS A 74 8.11 3.92 -4.21
C LYS A 74 6.93 3.59 -3.31
N TYR A 75 6.13 2.56 -3.65
CA TYR A 75 5.00 2.11 -2.83
C TYR A 75 5.47 1.67 -1.45
N LEU A 76 6.48 0.80 -1.41
CA LEU A 76 7.01 0.23 -0.16
C LEU A 76 7.75 1.24 0.72
N LYS A 77 8.13 2.40 0.17
CA LYS A 77 8.74 3.53 0.88
C LYS A 77 7.77 4.68 1.16
N SER A 78 6.55 4.63 0.65
CA SER A 78 5.54 5.68 0.81
C SER A 78 4.81 5.52 2.15
N GLU A 79 4.79 6.60 2.93
CA GLU A 79 4.11 6.66 4.23
C GLU A 79 2.62 6.33 4.11
N TYR A 80 1.97 6.89 3.10
CA TYR A 80 0.54 6.72 2.88
C TYR A 80 0.20 5.33 2.36
N CYS A 81 0.92 4.87 1.33
CA CYS A 81 0.68 3.55 0.74
C CYS A 81 0.90 2.42 1.77
N MET A 82 1.97 2.52 2.56
CA MET A 82 2.26 1.52 3.58
C MET A 82 1.31 1.59 4.77
N TYR A 83 0.79 2.78 5.09
CA TYR A 83 -0.25 2.89 6.10
C TYR A 83 -1.58 2.28 5.61
N GLU A 84 -1.95 2.50 4.35
CA GLU A 84 -3.10 1.83 3.72
C GLU A 84 -2.95 0.31 3.76
N LEU A 85 -1.79 -0.17 3.34
CA LEU A 85 -1.49 -1.61 3.36
C LEU A 85 -1.57 -2.19 4.77
N LEU A 86 -1.02 -1.48 5.75
CA LEU A 86 -1.09 -1.85 7.16
C LEU A 86 -2.54 -1.99 7.65
N GLU A 87 -3.40 -1.04 7.29
CA GLU A 87 -4.82 -1.09 7.66
C GLU A 87 -5.52 -2.30 7.00
N ILE A 88 -5.23 -2.57 5.72
CA ILE A 88 -5.73 -3.76 5.01
C ILE A 88 -5.26 -5.03 5.72
N PHE A 89 -3.98 -5.12 6.05
CA PHE A 89 -3.36 -6.25 6.71
C PHE A 89 -3.98 -6.52 8.09
N ARG A 90 -4.13 -5.48 8.92
CA ARG A 90 -4.69 -5.59 10.27
C ARG A 90 -6.15 -6.02 10.28
N ASN A 91 -6.94 -5.48 9.38
CA ASN A 91 -8.35 -5.86 9.27
C ASN A 91 -8.54 -7.31 8.79
N SER A 92 -7.49 -7.90 8.21
CA SER A 92 -7.48 -9.28 7.74
C SER A 92 -6.85 -10.27 8.73
N LYS A 93 -6.18 -9.80 9.78
CA LYS A 93 -5.41 -10.63 10.76
C LYS A 93 -6.20 -11.68 11.54
N GLY A 94 -7.48 -11.71 11.46
CA GLY A 94 -8.28 -12.83 12.00
C GLY A 94 -8.57 -13.92 10.97
N GLN A 95 -8.22 -13.66 9.69
CA GLN A 95 -8.59 -14.49 8.56
C GLN A 95 -7.52 -14.37 7.47
N GLU A 96 -6.37 -15.03 7.69
CA GLU A 96 -5.23 -15.03 6.73
C GLU A 96 -5.67 -15.44 5.32
N GLU A 97 -6.58 -16.40 5.20
CA GLU A 97 -7.23 -16.74 3.93
C GLU A 97 -8.02 -15.58 3.31
N ASP A 98 -8.58 -14.67 4.09
CA ASP A 98 -9.37 -13.56 3.59
C ASP A 98 -8.50 -12.44 3.02
N PHE A 99 -7.29 -12.23 3.57
CA PHE A 99 -6.33 -11.27 3.04
C PHE A 99 -5.85 -11.67 1.64
N THR A 100 -5.41 -12.91 1.49
CA THR A 100 -4.89 -13.44 0.22
C THR A 100 -5.96 -13.56 -0.86
N LYS A 101 -7.23 -13.73 -0.48
CA LYS A 101 -8.35 -13.78 -1.43
C LYS A 101 -8.80 -12.41 -1.92
N ARG A 102 -8.48 -11.35 -1.19
CA ARG A 102 -8.98 -9.98 -1.47
C ARG A 102 -7.92 -9.05 -2.03
N ILE A 103 -6.64 -9.39 -1.87
CA ILE A 103 -5.54 -8.61 -2.43
C ILE A 103 -5.03 -9.27 -3.68
N ILE A 104 -4.98 -8.48 -4.74
CA ILE A 104 -4.34 -8.85 -6.01
C ILE A 104 -3.06 -8.02 -6.12
N PRO A 105 -1.89 -8.59 -5.77
CA PRO A 105 -0.63 -7.88 -5.90
C PRO A 105 -0.22 -7.83 -7.38
N LEU A 106 0.01 -6.62 -7.84
CA LEU A 106 0.49 -6.33 -9.18
C LEU A 106 1.91 -5.78 -9.07
N ARG A 107 2.89 -6.50 -9.59
CA ARG A 107 4.26 -6.03 -9.65
C ARG A 107 4.41 -5.05 -10.81
N VAL A 108 4.64 -3.79 -10.50
CA VAL A 108 4.75 -2.72 -11.49
C VAL A 108 6.18 -2.28 -11.78
N GLU A 109 7.17 -2.93 -11.17
CA GLU A 109 8.61 -2.73 -11.38
C GLU A 109 9.35 -4.07 -11.39
N ASP A 110 10.29 -4.25 -12.34
CA ASP A 110 10.99 -5.52 -12.54
C ASP A 110 12.13 -5.76 -11.52
N ASN A 111 12.68 -4.70 -10.94
CA ASN A 111 13.87 -4.75 -10.07
C ASN A 111 13.56 -4.96 -8.57
N LEU A 112 12.33 -5.24 -8.21
CA LEU A 112 11.95 -5.53 -6.82
C LEU A 112 12.42 -6.92 -6.40
N SER A 113 13.30 -6.99 -5.41
CA SER A 113 13.81 -8.25 -4.85
C SER A 113 13.19 -8.51 -3.47
N LEU A 114 11.92 -8.94 -3.43
CA LEU A 114 11.23 -9.26 -2.16
C LEU A 114 11.41 -10.73 -1.73
N LYS A 115 11.97 -11.56 -2.60
CA LYS A 115 12.17 -12.99 -2.32
C LYS A 115 13.45 -13.29 -1.53
N THR A 116 14.34 -12.31 -1.38
CA THR A 116 15.59 -12.49 -0.67
C THR A 116 15.64 -11.66 0.60
N PRO A 117 16.30 -12.15 1.67
CA PRO A 117 16.46 -11.38 2.90
C PRO A 117 17.09 -10.00 2.67
N GLU A 118 18.09 -9.92 1.80
CA GLU A 118 18.79 -8.68 1.46
C GLU A 118 17.86 -7.67 0.79
N GLY A 119 16.98 -8.15 -0.09
CA GLY A 119 16.00 -7.30 -0.76
C GLY A 119 14.93 -6.76 0.20
N LYS A 120 14.48 -7.56 1.16
CA LYS A 120 13.59 -7.12 2.24
C LYS A 120 14.28 -6.13 3.18
N GLN A 121 15.57 -6.36 3.48
CA GLN A 121 16.36 -5.52 4.37
C GLN A 121 16.40 -4.05 3.92
N VAL A 122 16.39 -3.78 2.62
CA VAL A 122 16.34 -2.42 2.07
C VAL A 122 15.14 -1.63 2.62
N TYR A 123 13.99 -2.27 2.74
CA TYR A 123 12.77 -1.63 3.26
C TYR A 123 12.78 -1.53 4.78
N ILE A 124 13.31 -2.54 5.47
CA ILE A 124 13.49 -2.51 6.92
C ILE A 124 14.41 -1.34 7.32
N ASP A 125 15.53 -1.16 6.62
CA ASP A 125 16.47 -0.07 6.84
C ASP A 125 15.85 1.30 6.55
N HIS A 126 15.06 1.40 5.45
CA HIS A 126 14.33 2.62 5.13
C HIS A 126 13.40 3.03 6.28
N TRP A 127 12.59 2.12 6.81
CA TRP A 127 11.63 2.43 7.87
C TRP A 127 12.31 2.68 9.22
N ASN A 128 13.40 1.99 9.54
CA ASN A 128 14.22 2.31 10.70
C ASN A 128 14.76 3.75 10.62
N LYS A 129 15.33 4.14 9.48
CA LYS A 129 15.82 5.49 9.25
C LYS A 129 14.70 6.54 9.40
N ARG A 130 13.51 6.28 8.86
CA ARG A 130 12.36 7.19 9.00
C ARG A 130 11.93 7.37 10.46
N ILE A 131 11.99 6.31 11.26
CA ILE A 131 11.70 6.36 12.71
C ILE A 131 12.76 7.21 13.41
N ASP A 132 14.06 6.93 13.18
CA ASP A 132 15.16 7.65 13.79
C ASP A 132 15.10 9.16 13.50
N GLU A 133 14.83 9.52 12.24
CA GLU A 133 14.66 10.93 11.82
C GLU A 133 13.48 11.60 12.53
N ALA A 134 12.35 10.89 12.63
CA ALA A 134 11.16 11.40 13.31
C ALA A 134 11.39 11.56 14.83
N GLU A 135 12.04 10.59 15.48
CA GLU A 135 12.40 10.64 16.90
C GLU A 135 13.38 11.77 17.19
N ALA A 136 14.41 11.94 16.37
CA ALA A 136 15.35 13.05 16.50
C ALA A 136 14.65 14.40 16.35
N SER A 137 13.73 14.53 15.41
CA SER A 137 12.92 15.75 15.24
C SER A 137 12.07 16.06 16.46
N VAL A 138 11.45 15.03 17.06
CA VAL A 138 10.66 15.15 18.29
C VAL A 138 11.55 15.60 19.46
N LYS A 139 12.71 14.95 19.63
CA LYS A 139 13.64 15.24 20.74
C LYS A 139 14.25 16.64 20.66
N ASN A 140 14.59 17.12 19.46
CA ASN A 140 15.29 18.38 19.26
C ASN A 140 14.37 19.60 19.30
N ASN A 141 13.05 19.41 19.12
CA ASN A 141 12.07 20.51 19.08
C ASN A 141 10.79 20.18 19.89
N PRO A 142 10.89 19.92 21.20
CA PRO A 142 9.73 19.44 21.99
C PRO A 142 8.56 20.44 21.99
N ASP A 143 8.85 21.74 22.00
CA ASP A 143 7.83 22.79 22.10
C ASP A 143 7.12 23.11 20.77
N SER A 144 7.65 22.63 19.64
CA SER A 144 7.11 22.87 18.29
C SER A 144 6.44 21.65 17.67
N ILE A 145 6.24 20.58 18.44
CA ILE A 145 5.69 19.32 17.94
C ILE A 145 4.18 19.36 17.99
N GLY A 146 3.58 19.47 16.81
CA GLY A 146 2.14 19.25 16.67
C GLY A 146 1.75 17.78 16.80
N PRO A 147 0.49 17.50 17.23
CA PRO A 147 -0.01 16.14 17.42
C PRO A 147 0.12 15.26 16.17
N LYS A 148 0.09 15.83 14.98
CA LYS A 148 0.28 15.11 13.72
C LYS A 148 1.65 14.44 13.58
N ARG A 149 2.73 15.07 14.08
CA ARG A 149 4.08 14.46 14.02
C ARG A 149 4.19 13.25 14.93
N ILE A 150 3.60 13.31 16.11
CA ILE A 150 3.55 12.18 17.05
C ILE A 150 2.74 11.04 16.45
N GLU A 151 1.62 11.35 15.80
CA GLU A 151 0.79 10.38 15.10
C GLU A 151 1.57 9.67 13.99
N TRP A 152 2.31 10.41 13.16
CA TRP A 152 3.14 9.80 12.11
C TRP A 152 4.26 8.94 12.68
N LEU A 153 4.96 9.35 13.73
CA LEU A 153 5.96 8.51 14.38
C LEU A 153 5.36 7.18 14.87
N LYS A 154 4.16 7.23 15.46
CA LYS A 154 3.42 6.04 15.86
C LYS A 154 3.14 5.15 14.65
N ARG A 155 2.64 5.71 13.55
CA ARG A 155 2.36 4.96 12.30
C ARG A 155 3.62 4.31 11.71
N TYR A 156 4.76 5.00 11.71
CA TYR A 156 6.03 4.42 11.23
C TYR A 156 6.46 3.20 12.04
N ARG A 157 6.32 3.27 13.36
CA ARG A 157 6.60 2.12 14.23
C ARG A 157 5.63 0.97 13.97
N GLU A 158 4.35 1.27 13.76
CA GLU A 158 3.34 0.29 13.43
C GLU A 158 3.60 -0.38 12.08
N ILE A 159 3.95 0.38 11.04
CA ILE A 159 4.37 -0.15 9.73
C ILE A 159 5.58 -1.06 9.91
N LYS A 160 6.62 -0.59 10.61
CA LYS A 160 7.85 -1.35 10.82
C LYS A 160 7.61 -2.67 11.55
N ASN A 161 6.71 -2.70 12.52
CA ASN A 161 6.41 -3.90 13.29
C ASN A 161 5.74 -5.01 12.46
N GLU A 162 4.96 -4.63 11.46
CA GLU A 162 4.25 -5.58 10.58
C GLU A 162 4.94 -5.75 9.21
N LEU A 163 6.04 -5.03 8.98
CA LEU A 163 6.67 -4.92 7.66
C LEU A 163 7.14 -6.26 7.12
N ASP A 164 7.78 -7.07 7.96
CA ASP A 164 8.34 -8.35 7.54
C ASP A 164 7.24 -9.32 7.11
N ASP A 165 6.16 -9.39 7.88
CA ASP A 165 4.99 -10.20 7.57
C ASP A 165 4.32 -9.73 6.27
N MET A 166 4.17 -8.41 6.07
CA MET A 166 3.61 -7.86 4.83
C MET A 166 4.50 -8.15 3.61
N LEU A 167 5.82 -8.04 3.76
CA LEU A 167 6.76 -8.35 2.68
C LEU A 167 6.81 -9.86 2.36
N GLU A 168 6.66 -10.71 3.36
CA GLU A 168 6.57 -12.17 3.19
C GLU A 168 5.36 -12.53 2.34
N LEU A 169 4.19 -11.99 2.66
CA LEU A 169 2.98 -12.20 1.86
C LEU A 169 3.17 -11.84 0.38
N PHE A 170 3.85 -10.73 0.09
CA PHE A 170 4.12 -10.34 -1.29
C PHE A 170 5.18 -11.22 -1.98
N SER A 171 6.06 -11.87 -1.21
CA SER A 171 7.01 -12.83 -1.77
C SER A 171 6.37 -14.16 -2.13
N ASP A 172 5.37 -14.58 -1.36
CA ASP A 172 4.68 -15.87 -1.50
C ASP A 172 3.55 -15.85 -2.52
N ILE A 173 2.87 -14.72 -2.66
CA ILE A 173 1.81 -14.58 -3.65
C ILE A 173 2.43 -14.54 -5.06
N ASN A 174 1.87 -15.34 -5.97
CA ASN A 174 2.16 -15.23 -7.40
C ASN A 174 1.75 -13.84 -7.89
N THR A 175 2.69 -12.91 -7.84
CA THR A 175 2.47 -11.55 -8.34
C THR A 175 2.23 -11.61 -9.84
N LEU A 176 1.16 -10.97 -10.30
CA LEU A 176 0.94 -10.78 -11.72
C LEU A 176 2.08 -9.92 -12.26
N THR A 177 2.84 -10.50 -13.18
CA THR A 177 3.89 -9.81 -13.93
C THR A 177 3.39 -9.52 -15.34
N LYS A 178 3.92 -8.48 -15.94
CA LYS A 178 3.70 -8.22 -17.36
C LYS A 178 4.50 -9.27 -18.16
N GLU A 179 3.81 -10.23 -18.78
CA GLU A 179 4.36 -11.01 -19.89
C GLU A 179 4.24 -10.24 -21.20
#